data_d20b2985b5e59fb279e9e0051d2be536
#
_entry.id   d20b2985b5e59fb279e9e0051d2be536
#
_cell.length_a   1.000
_cell.length_b   1.000
_cell.length_c   1.000
_cell.angle_alpha   90.00
_cell.angle_beta   90.00
_cell.angle_gamma   90.00
#
_symmetry.space_group_name_H-M   'P 1'
#
loop_
_entity.id
_entity.type
_entity.pdbx_description
1 polymer ?
#
loop_
_entity_poly.entity_id
_entity_poly.type
_entity_poly.pdbx_seq_one_letter_code
_entity_poly.pdbx_strand_id
1 'polypeptide(L)'
;MESGIISNHISKYVMTQSSSGWAFRRLGMPSIKNITNLFLIFCFVGTGLHGGIKEDVEKIIKSQYVDLIVFSMKKQSLDKQARTQIEHKVHQRFFKDYIYIWTIKQKNGEEVYGLLDNVKGLSMPITFLVFFDGKGQILNSHVIKYREPYGGEISSSKWNAQFIGRSEKSNFVVGDGIDGISGATISVYSMTTGVMKLSLLFPLIKSQL
;
A
#
# COMPACT_ATOMS: atom_id res chain seq x y z
N MET A 1 -35.52 18.03 36.80
CA MET A 1 -35.50 18.97 35.67
C MET A 1 -34.10 19.56 35.54
N GLU A 2 -33.66 19.50 34.33
CA GLU A 2 -32.48 20.10 33.67
C GLU A 2 -31.14 19.44 33.82
N SER A 3 -30.86 18.73 32.79
CA SER A 3 -29.62 18.28 32.27
C SER A 3 -28.79 19.48 31.74
N GLY A 4 -27.60 19.69 32.26
CA GLY A 4 -26.61 20.64 31.73
C GLY A 4 -25.45 19.87 31.12
N ILE A 5 -25.39 19.83 29.81
CA ILE A 5 -24.25 19.35 29.02
C ILE A 5 -23.07 20.27 29.22
N ILE A 6 -21.95 19.78 29.74
CA ILE A 6 -20.66 20.42 29.59
C ILE A 6 -19.70 19.48 28.90
N SER A 7 -19.52 19.76 27.63
CA SER A 7 -18.54 19.16 26.73
C SER A 7 -17.15 19.77 27.01
N ASN A 8 -16.11 18.89 26.95
CA ASN A 8 -14.72 19.19 26.64
C ASN A 8 -13.90 20.09 27.58
N HIS A 9 -13.43 19.48 28.67
CA HIS A 9 -12.04 19.70 29.13
C HIS A 9 -11.57 18.39 29.78
N ILE A 10 -10.58 17.71 29.20
CA ILE A 10 -9.96 16.52 29.78
C ILE A 10 -9.42 16.91 31.17
N SER A 11 -10.07 16.40 32.19
CA SER A 11 -9.85 16.72 33.58
C SER A 11 -8.45 16.30 34.05
N LYS A 12 -7.62 17.27 34.40
CA LYS A 12 -6.32 17.08 35.06
C LYS A 12 -6.46 16.78 36.57
N TYR A 13 -7.64 16.43 37.05
CA TYR A 13 -7.95 16.24 38.45
C TYR A 13 -8.75 14.95 38.68
N VAL A 14 -8.45 14.27 39.77
CA VAL A 14 -9.26 13.14 40.27
C VAL A 14 -10.05 13.61 41.49
N MET A 15 -11.34 13.30 41.56
CA MET A 15 -12.16 13.54 42.74
C MET A 15 -11.93 12.42 43.75
N THR A 16 -11.55 12.83 44.99
CA THR A 16 -11.45 11.89 46.11
C THR A 16 -12.32 12.40 47.26
N GLN A 17 -13.02 11.46 47.91
CA GLN A 17 -13.85 11.72 49.07
C GLN A 17 -13.00 11.71 50.33
N SER A 18 -13.05 12.76 51.12
CA SER A 18 -12.44 12.81 52.44
C SER A 18 -13.54 12.98 53.50
N SER A 19 -13.22 12.73 54.78
CA SER A 19 -14.15 12.80 55.90
C SER A 19 -14.75 14.20 56.14
N SER A 20 -14.30 15.24 55.42
CA SER A 20 -14.75 16.62 55.50
C SER A 20 -15.35 17.18 54.21
N GLY A 21 -15.55 16.36 53.17
CA GLY A 21 -16.13 16.76 51.87
C GLY A 21 -15.28 16.36 50.66
N TRP A 22 -15.74 16.74 49.45
CA TRP A 22 -15.06 16.46 48.21
C TRP A 22 -13.94 17.47 47.94
N ALA A 23 -12.71 16.96 47.68
CA ALA A 23 -11.57 17.78 47.33
C ALA A 23 -10.97 17.39 45.98
N PHE A 24 -10.57 18.38 45.18
CA PHE A 24 -9.84 18.18 43.94
C PHE A 24 -8.32 18.12 44.21
N ARG A 25 -7.71 17.01 43.93
CA ARG A 25 -6.26 16.86 44.03
C ARG A 25 -5.63 16.89 42.64
N ARG A 26 -4.67 17.77 42.46
CA ARG A 26 -3.89 17.87 41.21
C ARG A 26 -2.96 16.66 41.13
N LEU A 27 -3.10 15.88 40.04
CA LEU A 27 -2.14 14.81 39.75
C LEU A 27 -0.79 15.44 39.43
N GLY A 28 0.20 15.21 40.30
CA GLY A 28 1.58 15.60 40.05
C GLY A 28 2.12 14.85 38.82
N MET A 29 2.49 15.58 37.79
CA MET A 29 3.21 15.00 36.68
C MET A 29 4.61 14.61 37.13
N PRO A 30 5.10 13.39 36.83
CA PRO A 30 6.51 13.09 36.99
C PRO A 30 7.33 13.98 36.06
N SER A 31 8.42 14.52 36.56
CA SER A 31 9.38 15.33 35.82
C SER A 31 9.95 14.52 34.64
N ILE A 32 9.61 14.94 33.42
CA ILE A 32 10.13 14.33 32.18
C ILE A 32 11.53 14.90 31.95
N LYS A 33 12.52 14.38 32.66
CA LYS A 33 13.92 14.45 32.24
C LYS A 33 14.30 13.05 31.73
N ASN A 34 14.63 12.98 30.45
CA ASN A 34 15.03 11.80 29.67
C ASN A 34 13.87 11.01 29.00
N ILE A 35 13.27 11.59 27.96
CA ILE A 35 12.70 10.83 26.85
C ILE A 35 13.20 11.48 25.55
N THR A 36 14.46 11.24 25.23
CA THR A 36 15.00 11.29 23.89
C THR A 36 14.70 9.94 23.26
N ASN A 37 13.49 9.75 22.76
CA ASN A 37 13.09 8.82 21.70
C ASN A 37 11.57 8.77 21.60
N LEU A 38 10.96 9.95 21.44
CA LEU A 38 9.59 9.99 20.95
C LEU A 38 9.65 9.93 19.43
N PHE A 39 9.44 8.76 18.88
CA PHE A 39 9.20 8.51 17.46
C PHE A 39 8.10 9.46 17.00
N LEU A 40 8.49 10.53 16.32
CA LEU A 40 7.60 11.38 15.54
C LEU A 40 7.11 10.53 14.37
N ILE A 41 5.94 9.91 14.54
CA ILE A 41 5.16 9.39 13.41
C ILE A 41 4.73 10.61 12.61
N PHE A 42 5.56 11.00 11.66
CA PHE A 42 5.21 12.01 10.67
C PHE A 42 4.23 11.35 9.69
N CYS A 43 2.93 11.40 10.03
CA CYS A 43 1.88 11.14 9.06
C CYS A 43 1.96 12.20 7.97
N PHE A 44 2.73 11.93 6.92
CA PHE A 44 2.67 12.70 5.69
C PHE A 44 1.33 12.36 5.03
N VAL A 45 0.34 13.18 5.25
CA VAL A 45 -0.96 13.11 4.56
C VAL A 45 -0.70 13.46 3.09
N GLY A 46 -0.34 12.45 2.30
CA GLY A 46 -0.28 12.55 0.85
C GLY A 46 -1.71 12.70 0.29
N THR A 47 -2.11 13.92 0.03
CA THR A 47 -3.35 14.24 -0.70
C THR A 47 -3.27 13.64 -2.11
N GLY A 48 -4.04 12.61 -2.42
CA GLY A 48 -4.13 12.08 -3.78
C GLY A 48 -4.58 10.65 -3.97
N LEU A 49 -4.55 9.82 -2.93
CA LEU A 49 -5.15 8.49 -2.96
C LEU A 49 -6.57 8.58 -2.37
N HIS A 50 -7.58 8.13 -3.10
CA HIS A 50 -8.93 8.01 -2.55
C HIS A 50 -8.84 7.13 -1.30
N GLY A 51 -9.34 7.59 -0.17
CA GLY A 51 -9.18 6.94 1.14
C GLY A 51 -9.37 5.42 1.14
N GLY A 52 -10.34 4.90 0.37
CA GLY A 52 -10.60 3.48 0.25
C GLY A 52 -9.49 2.63 -0.40
N ILE A 53 -8.72 3.16 -1.37
CA ILE A 53 -7.65 2.37 -2.02
C ILE A 53 -6.45 2.22 -1.07
N LYS A 54 -6.06 3.29 -0.40
CA LYS A 54 -4.97 3.26 0.58
C LYS A 54 -5.30 2.29 1.71
N GLU A 55 -6.49 2.40 2.27
CA GLU A 55 -6.99 1.53 3.33
C GLU A 55 -7.03 0.06 2.92
N ASP A 56 -7.47 -0.24 1.68
CA ASP A 56 -7.50 -1.61 1.17
C ASP A 56 -6.08 -2.18 1.04
N VAL A 57 -5.11 -1.39 0.54
CA VAL A 57 -3.70 -1.80 0.49
C VAL A 57 -3.13 -2.05 1.89
N GLU A 58 -3.38 -1.14 2.84
CA GLU A 58 -2.89 -1.29 4.21
C GLU A 58 -3.50 -2.50 4.94
N LYS A 59 -4.76 -2.86 4.65
CA LYS A 59 -5.37 -4.11 5.14
C LYS A 59 -4.66 -5.34 4.59
N ILE A 60 -4.34 -5.36 3.28
CA ILE A 60 -3.59 -6.44 2.66
C ILE A 60 -2.21 -6.57 3.30
N ILE A 61 -1.48 -5.46 3.47
CA ILE A 61 -0.16 -5.46 4.11
C ILE A 61 -0.23 -6.09 5.51
N LYS A 62 -1.16 -5.63 6.34
CA LYS A 62 -1.34 -6.13 7.72
C LYS A 62 -1.75 -7.60 7.80
N SER A 63 -2.54 -8.07 6.83
CA SER A 63 -2.97 -9.47 6.80
C SER A 63 -1.91 -10.42 6.26
N GLN A 64 -1.07 -9.96 5.35
CA GLN A 64 -0.08 -10.79 4.65
C GLN A 64 1.27 -10.85 5.38
N TYR A 65 1.66 -9.76 6.05
CA TYR A 65 2.94 -9.62 6.73
C TYR A 65 2.76 -9.59 8.25
N VAL A 66 2.63 -10.76 8.87
CA VAL A 66 2.37 -10.90 10.32
C VAL A 66 3.56 -10.39 11.16
N ASP A 67 4.79 -10.55 10.66
CA ASP A 67 6.02 -10.09 11.31
C ASP A 67 6.41 -8.66 10.94
N LEU A 68 5.44 -7.86 10.52
CA LEU A 68 5.58 -6.46 10.22
C LEU A 68 6.04 -5.66 11.45
N ILE A 69 7.13 -4.88 11.30
CA ILE A 69 7.55 -3.87 12.30
C ILE A 69 6.89 -2.54 11.96
N VAL A 70 7.09 -2.09 10.72
CA VAL A 70 6.61 -0.79 10.24
C VAL A 70 6.46 -0.83 8.73
N PHE A 71 5.50 -0.07 8.22
CA PHE A 71 5.42 0.25 6.79
C PHE A 71 5.22 1.75 6.59
N SER A 72 5.71 2.25 5.50
CA SER A 72 5.55 3.64 5.07
C SER A 72 5.11 3.69 3.61
N MET A 73 4.36 4.73 3.25
CA MET A 73 3.94 4.99 1.87
C MET A 73 4.65 6.23 1.33
N LYS A 74 5.21 6.13 0.14
CA LYS A 74 5.83 7.23 -0.59
C LYS A 74 5.16 7.40 -1.95
N LYS A 75 4.93 8.64 -2.35
CA LYS A 75 4.60 9.00 -3.74
C LYS A 75 5.91 9.28 -4.46
N GLN A 76 6.27 8.44 -5.42
CA GLN A 76 7.52 8.54 -6.19
C GLN A 76 7.23 9.02 -7.61
N SER A 77 7.80 10.15 -8.01
CA SER A 77 7.76 10.63 -9.39
C SER A 77 8.59 9.71 -10.29
N LEU A 78 8.09 9.45 -11.49
CA LEU A 78 8.76 8.64 -12.48
C LEU A 78 9.67 9.54 -13.32
N ASP A 79 10.93 9.14 -13.47
CA ASP A 79 11.83 9.80 -14.41
C ASP A 79 11.25 9.68 -15.83
N LYS A 80 11.25 10.79 -16.57
CA LYS A 80 10.62 10.87 -17.90
C LYS A 80 11.26 9.93 -18.92
N GLN A 81 12.57 9.78 -18.88
CA GLN A 81 13.32 8.93 -19.81
C GLN A 81 13.06 7.45 -19.50
N ALA A 82 13.21 7.04 -18.24
CA ALA A 82 12.95 5.69 -17.79
C ALA A 82 11.49 5.28 -18.06
N ARG A 83 10.54 6.18 -17.75
CA ARG A 83 9.12 5.98 -18.05
C ARG A 83 8.88 5.72 -19.54
N THR A 84 9.41 6.58 -20.42
CA THR A 84 9.22 6.45 -21.86
C THR A 84 9.82 5.16 -22.41
N GLN A 85 11.00 4.76 -21.92
CA GLN A 85 11.65 3.51 -22.32
C GLN A 85 10.84 2.29 -21.94
N ILE A 86 10.30 2.25 -20.70
CA ILE A 86 9.45 1.15 -20.22
C ILE A 86 8.16 1.11 -21.03
N GLU A 87 7.46 2.24 -21.19
CA GLU A 87 6.20 2.34 -21.94
C GLU A 87 6.36 1.84 -23.39
N HIS A 88 7.47 2.20 -24.03
CA HIS A 88 7.78 1.71 -25.38
C HIS A 88 8.04 0.21 -25.41
N LYS A 89 8.80 -0.31 -24.43
CA LYS A 89 9.14 -1.74 -24.35
C LYS A 89 7.92 -2.63 -24.14
N VAL A 90 6.98 -2.19 -23.28
CA VAL A 90 5.78 -2.98 -22.93
C VAL A 90 4.55 -2.60 -23.74
N HIS A 91 4.62 -1.57 -24.59
CA HIS A 91 3.48 -1.01 -25.35
C HIS A 91 2.28 -0.62 -24.47
N GLN A 92 2.56 -0.19 -23.22
CA GLN A 92 1.53 0.25 -22.28
C GLN A 92 2.00 1.47 -21.49
N ARG A 93 1.17 2.52 -21.45
CA ARG A 93 1.48 3.75 -20.70
C ARG A 93 1.25 3.56 -19.21
N PHE A 94 1.99 4.32 -18.40
CA PHE A 94 1.63 4.55 -17.01
C PHE A 94 0.42 5.47 -16.94
N PHE A 95 -0.47 5.25 -15.98
CA PHE A 95 -1.66 6.09 -15.77
C PHE A 95 -1.32 7.50 -15.28
N LYS A 96 -0.22 7.61 -14.53
CA LYS A 96 0.28 8.85 -13.92
C LYS A 96 1.78 8.99 -14.18
N ASP A 97 2.31 10.18 -13.92
CA ASP A 97 3.74 10.47 -13.90
C ASP A 97 4.41 10.13 -12.55
N TYR A 98 3.69 9.45 -11.69
CA TYR A 98 4.14 8.97 -10.40
C TYR A 98 3.52 7.61 -10.06
N ILE A 99 4.13 6.95 -9.08
CA ILE A 99 3.63 5.69 -8.51
C ILE A 99 3.60 5.79 -6.98
N TYR A 100 2.69 5.04 -6.34
CA TYR A 100 2.71 4.88 -4.89
C TYR A 100 3.48 3.61 -4.53
N ILE A 101 4.37 3.75 -3.55
CA ILE A 101 5.23 2.67 -3.08
C ILE A 101 5.06 2.53 -1.58
N TRP A 102 4.82 1.31 -1.12
CA TRP A 102 4.89 0.93 0.29
C TRP A 102 6.20 0.21 0.55
N THR A 103 6.98 0.69 1.50
CA THR A 103 8.15 -0.02 2.04
C THR A 103 7.75 -0.66 3.35
N ILE A 104 7.91 -1.98 3.44
CA ILE A 104 7.49 -2.82 4.56
C ILE A 104 8.74 -3.44 5.16
N LYS A 105 8.99 -3.19 6.47
CA LYS A 105 10.11 -3.78 7.21
C LYS A 105 9.60 -4.88 8.12
N GLN A 106 10.22 -6.06 8.02
CA GLN A 106 9.88 -7.23 8.81
C GLN A 106 10.90 -7.45 9.95
N LYS A 107 10.52 -8.22 10.97
CA LYS A 107 11.38 -8.52 12.14
C LYS A 107 12.67 -9.24 11.79
N ASN A 108 12.66 -10.04 10.71
CA ASN A 108 13.85 -10.73 10.20
C ASN A 108 14.84 -9.81 9.47
N GLY A 109 14.54 -8.51 9.37
CA GLY A 109 15.35 -7.52 8.64
C GLY A 109 15.07 -7.44 7.14
N GLU A 110 14.19 -8.28 6.61
CA GLU A 110 13.79 -8.20 5.20
C GLU A 110 12.90 -7.00 4.92
N GLU A 111 13.07 -6.43 3.73
CA GLU A 111 12.24 -5.36 3.21
C GLU A 111 11.44 -5.85 2.02
N VAL A 112 10.15 -5.51 2.02
CA VAL A 112 9.22 -5.78 0.92
C VAL A 112 8.70 -4.46 0.39
N TYR A 113 8.53 -4.38 -0.92
CA TYR A 113 8.13 -3.17 -1.62
C TYR A 113 6.83 -3.41 -2.38
N GLY A 114 5.77 -2.72 -2.00
CA GLY A 114 4.47 -2.77 -2.69
C GLY A 114 4.33 -1.60 -3.67
N LEU A 115 4.19 -1.87 -4.96
CA LEU A 115 3.99 -0.87 -6.00
C LEU A 115 2.54 -0.90 -6.50
N LEU A 116 1.86 0.25 -6.43
CA LEU A 116 0.46 0.40 -6.87
C LEU A 116 0.40 1.15 -8.20
N ASP A 117 -0.27 0.56 -9.19
CA ASP A 117 -0.54 1.21 -10.47
C ASP A 117 -1.96 0.89 -10.96
N ASN A 118 -2.32 1.47 -12.09
CA ASN A 118 -3.54 1.19 -12.83
C ASN A 118 -3.22 0.76 -14.25
N VAL A 119 -4.05 -0.12 -14.80
CA VAL A 119 -4.04 -0.44 -16.22
C VAL A 119 -5.43 -0.25 -16.80
N LYS A 120 -5.51 -0.04 -18.11
CA LYS A 120 -6.78 0.07 -18.81
C LYS A 120 -7.39 -1.32 -18.94
N GLY A 121 -8.58 -1.54 -18.37
CA GLY A 121 -9.42 -2.68 -18.67
C GLY A 121 -10.17 -2.50 -20.00
N LEU A 122 -11.26 -3.23 -20.19
CA LEU A 122 -12.15 -3.03 -21.35
C LEU A 122 -12.84 -1.67 -21.29
N SER A 123 -13.51 -1.36 -20.17
CA SER A 123 -14.28 -0.14 -19.95
C SER A 123 -13.73 0.71 -18.80
N MET A 124 -13.22 0.09 -17.77
CA MET A 124 -12.81 0.73 -16.52
C MET A 124 -11.35 0.42 -16.16
N PRO A 125 -10.69 1.33 -15.41
CA PRO A 125 -9.34 1.04 -14.93
C PRO A 125 -9.33 -0.09 -13.90
N ILE A 126 -8.33 -0.96 -14.02
CA ILE A 126 -8.01 -1.99 -13.04
C ILE A 126 -6.90 -1.44 -12.15
N THR A 127 -7.16 -1.31 -10.83
CA THR A 127 -6.16 -0.90 -9.85
C THR A 127 -5.53 -2.15 -9.25
N PHE A 128 -4.21 -2.25 -9.26
CA PHE A 128 -3.49 -3.42 -8.79
C PHE A 128 -2.23 -3.06 -8.01
N LEU A 129 -1.78 -3.98 -7.17
CA LEU A 129 -0.62 -3.87 -6.31
C LEU A 129 0.29 -5.08 -6.55
N VAL A 130 1.60 -4.85 -6.68
CA VAL A 130 2.60 -5.91 -6.79
C VAL A 130 3.61 -5.76 -5.68
N PHE A 131 3.87 -6.83 -4.95
CA PHE A 131 4.90 -6.88 -3.92
C PHE A 131 6.18 -7.49 -4.47
N PHE A 132 7.29 -6.83 -4.21
CA PHE A 132 8.64 -7.25 -4.59
C PHE A 132 9.51 -7.45 -3.34
N ASP A 133 10.40 -8.42 -3.42
CA ASP A 133 11.50 -8.52 -2.48
C ASP A 133 12.61 -7.49 -2.79
N GLY A 134 13.64 -7.45 -1.93
CA GLY A 134 14.79 -6.59 -2.15
C GLY A 134 15.61 -6.91 -3.40
N LYS A 135 15.39 -8.04 -4.08
CA LYS A 135 16.08 -8.44 -5.31
C LYS A 135 15.25 -8.19 -6.58
N GLY A 136 14.00 -7.75 -6.42
CA GLY A 136 13.08 -7.48 -7.52
C GLY A 136 12.29 -8.71 -7.98
N GLN A 137 12.25 -9.77 -7.18
CA GLN A 137 11.34 -10.88 -7.42
C GLN A 137 9.95 -10.54 -6.89
N ILE A 138 8.92 -10.90 -7.64
CA ILE A 138 7.53 -10.74 -7.25
C ILE A 138 7.21 -11.75 -6.15
N LEU A 139 6.81 -11.26 -4.99
CA LEU A 139 6.34 -12.05 -3.87
C LEU A 139 4.84 -12.32 -3.96
N ASN A 140 4.07 -11.36 -4.44
CA ASN A 140 2.64 -11.48 -4.64
C ASN A 140 2.09 -10.36 -5.54
N SER A 141 0.88 -10.54 -6.06
CA SER A 141 0.12 -9.47 -6.72
C SER A 141 -1.34 -9.52 -6.29
N HIS A 142 -2.00 -8.36 -6.29
CA HIS A 142 -3.39 -8.22 -5.89
C HIS A 142 -4.10 -7.22 -6.79
N VAL A 143 -5.28 -7.56 -7.23
CA VAL A 143 -6.21 -6.59 -7.82
C VAL A 143 -6.96 -5.91 -6.70
N ILE A 144 -6.73 -4.61 -6.53
CA ILE A 144 -7.33 -3.79 -5.46
C ILE A 144 -8.75 -3.33 -5.84
N LYS A 145 -8.93 -2.95 -7.11
CA LYS A 145 -10.25 -2.58 -7.65
C LYS A 145 -10.41 -3.12 -9.05
N TYR A 146 -11.42 -3.95 -9.22
CA TYR A 146 -11.92 -4.44 -10.51
C TYR A 146 -13.36 -3.97 -10.67
N ARG A 147 -13.66 -3.28 -11.75
CA ARG A 147 -14.96 -2.61 -11.96
C ARG A 147 -15.65 -3.06 -13.26
N GLU A 148 -15.08 -4.07 -13.92
CA GLU A 148 -15.66 -4.65 -15.11
C GLU A 148 -16.77 -5.63 -14.75
N PRO A 149 -17.80 -5.79 -15.61
CA PRO A 149 -18.92 -6.71 -15.34
C PRO A 149 -18.52 -8.18 -15.47
N TYR A 150 -17.45 -8.50 -16.19
CA TYR A 150 -16.99 -9.87 -16.50
C TYR A 150 -15.52 -10.04 -16.16
N GLY A 151 -15.07 -11.29 -15.93
CA GLY A 151 -13.66 -11.63 -15.72
C GLY A 151 -13.17 -11.32 -14.30
N GLY A 152 -14.06 -11.38 -13.31
CA GLY A 152 -13.71 -11.16 -11.91
C GLY A 152 -12.64 -12.12 -11.37
N GLU A 153 -12.42 -13.26 -12.04
CA GLU A 153 -11.40 -14.26 -11.72
C GLU A 153 -9.97 -13.68 -11.75
N ILE A 154 -9.75 -12.56 -12.46
CA ILE A 154 -8.46 -11.85 -12.45
C ILE A 154 -8.09 -11.35 -11.04
N SER A 155 -9.09 -11.17 -10.17
CA SER A 155 -8.88 -10.77 -8.77
C SER A 155 -8.61 -11.97 -7.85
N SER A 156 -8.69 -13.20 -8.35
CA SER A 156 -8.44 -14.39 -7.53
C SER A 156 -6.96 -14.53 -7.17
N SER A 157 -6.68 -14.99 -5.97
CA SER A 157 -5.32 -15.30 -5.54
C SER A 157 -4.67 -16.38 -6.41
N LYS A 158 -5.46 -17.35 -6.89
CA LYS A 158 -4.99 -18.41 -7.79
C LYS A 158 -4.44 -17.84 -9.09
N TRP A 159 -5.15 -16.92 -9.75
CA TRP A 159 -4.67 -16.32 -10.99
C TRP A 159 -3.46 -15.41 -10.73
N ASN A 160 -3.47 -14.62 -9.66
CA ASN A 160 -2.38 -13.73 -9.31
C ASN A 160 -1.11 -14.47 -8.88
N ALA A 161 -1.21 -15.70 -8.35
CA ALA A 161 -0.07 -16.52 -7.94
C ALA A 161 0.89 -16.86 -9.12
N GLN A 162 0.43 -16.78 -10.37
CA GLN A 162 1.24 -17.03 -11.55
C GLN A 162 2.39 -16.03 -11.74
N PHE A 163 2.32 -14.89 -11.08
CA PHE A 163 3.39 -13.88 -11.12
C PHE A 163 4.47 -14.10 -10.07
N ILE A 164 4.24 -14.94 -9.05
CA ILE A 164 5.18 -15.18 -7.95
C ILE A 164 6.50 -15.73 -8.49
N GLY A 165 7.62 -15.19 -8.00
CA GLY A 165 8.97 -15.56 -8.41
C GLY A 165 9.44 -14.95 -9.73
N ARG A 166 8.55 -14.26 -10.48
CA ARG A 166 8.95 -13.53 -11.69
C ARG A 166 9.67 -12.24 -11.35
N SER A 167 10.46 -11.75 -12.29
CA SER A 167 11.25 -10.51 -12.19
C SER A 167 11.30 -9.80 -13.54
N GLU A 168 12.07 -8.73 -13.65
CA GLU A 168 12.30 -8.00 -14.92
C GLU A 168 12.83 -8.86 -16.07
N LYS A 169 13.45 -10.03 -15.75
CA LYS A 169 14.04 -10.96 -16.72
C LYS A 169 13.09 -12.08 -17.11
N SER A 170 11.93 -12.16 -16.51
CA SER A 170 10.98 -13.24 -16.72
C SER A 170 10.13 -13.02 -17.97
N ASN A 171 9.57 -14.10 -18.49
CA ASN A 171 8.57 -14.06 -19.54
C ASN A 171 7.20 -13.67 -18.96
N PHE A 172 6.49 -12.74 -19.61
CA PHE A 172 5.13 -12.30 -19.26
C PHE A 172 4.23 -12.47 -20.48
N VAL A 173 4.08 -13.70 -20.97
CA VAL A 173 3.28 -14.02 -22.16
C VAL A 173 2.05 -14.81 -21.74
N VAL A 174 0.87 -14.28 -22.09
CA VAL A 174 -0.40 -14.99 -21.92
C VAL A 174 -0.45 -16.17 -22.89
N GLY A 175 -0.77 -17.37 -22.37
CA GLY A 175 -0.71 -18.64 -23.10
C GLY A 175 0.65 -19.33 -23.00
N ASP A 176 1.67 -18.66 -22.44
CA ASP A 176 2.99 -19.23 -22.14
C ASP A 176 3.39 -18.89 -20.70
N GLY A 177 2.88 -19.68 -19.76
CA GLY A 177 3.11 -19.53 -18.32
C GLY A 177 2.24 -18.50 -17.61
N ILE A 178 1.34 -17.81 -18.31
CA ILE A 178 0.24 -17.00 -17.73
C ILE A 178 -1.07 -17.47 -18.36
N ASP A 179 -1.98 -17.97 -17.53
CA ASP A 179 -3.27 -18.46 -18.00
C ASP A 179 -4.18 -17.31 -18.42
N GLY A 180 -4.91 -17.54 -19.52
CA GLY A 180 -6.03 -16.70 -19.92
C GLY A 180 -7.25 -16.89 -19.02
N ILE A 181 -8.19 -15.94 -19.10
CA ILE A 181 -9.53 -16.04 -18.49
C ILE A 181 -10.55 -15.86 -19.60
N SER A 182 -11.46 -16.83 -19.76
CA SER A 182 -12.52 -16.75 -20.77
C SER A 182 -13.40 -15.52 -20.51
N GLY A 183 -13.66 -14.74 -21.57
CA GLY A 183 -14.44 -13.50 -21.46
C GLY A 183 -13.71 -12.31 -20.87
N ALA A 184 -12.42 -12.44 -20.47
CA ALA A 184 -11.64 -11.36 -19.87
C ALA A 184 -10.31 -11.08 -20.57
N THR A 185 -10.20 -11.39 -21.84
CA THR A 185 -8.95 -11.29 -22.62
C THR A 185 -8.24 -9.95 -22.46
N ILE A 186 -8.95 -8.84 -22.62
CA ILE A 186 -8.38 -7.49 -22.50
C ILE A 186 -7.81 -7.26 -21.10
N SER A 187 -8.56 -7.63 -20.05
CA SER A 187 -8.12 -7.47 -18.67
C SER A 187 -6.89 -8.31 -18.35
N VAL A 188 -6.85 -9.55 -18.83
CA VAL A 188 -5.70 -10.47 -18.68
C VAL A 188 -4.44 -9.88 -19.30
N TYR A 189 -4.50 -9.48 -20.58
CA TYR A 189 -3.34 -8.89 -21.27
C TYR A 189 -2.91 -7.58 -20.61
N SER A 190 -3.86 -6.71 -20.27
CA SER A 190 -3.57 -5.43 -19.62
C SER A 190 -2.89 -5.62 -18.27
N MET A 191 -3.39 -6.55 -17.45
CA MET A 191 -2.84 -6.83 -16.13
C MET A 191 -1.45 -7.47 -16.22
N THR A 192 -1.28 -8.49 -17.09
CA THR A 192 0.01 -9.15 -17.32
C THR A 192 1.08 -8.13 -17.75
N THR A 193 0.76 -7.27 -18.71
CA THR A 193 1.63 -6.18 -19.16
C THR A 193 1.89 -5.17 -18.06
N GLY A 194 0.89 -4.87 -17.22
CA GLY A 194 1.03 -3.98 -16.06
C GLY A 194 2.01 -4.53 -15.02
N VAL A 195 1.93 -5.81 -14.71
CA VAL A 195 2.88 -6.48 -13.80
C VAL A 195 4.29 -6.48 -14.38
N MET A 196 4.46 -6.80 -15.68
CA MET A 196 5.73 -6.68 -16.38
C MET A 196 6.30 -5.25 -16.30
N LYS A 197 5.47 -4.25 -16.54
CA LYS A 197 5.83 -2.83 -16.46
C LYS A 197 6.40 -2.46 -15.09
N LEU A 198 5.74 -2.89 -14.00
CA LEU A 198 6.22 -2.65 -12.64
C LEU A 198 7.51 -3.42 -12.33
N SER A 199 7.68 -4.63 -12.86
CA SER A 199 8.92 -5.41 -12.72
C SER A 199 10.11 -4.71 -13.37
N LEU A 200 9.92 -4.09 -14.54
CA LEU A 200 10.95 -3.28 -15.21
C LEU A 200 11.23 -1.95 -14.49
N LEU A 201 10.22 -1.37 -13.85
CA LEU A 201 10.36 -0.12 -13.12
C LEU A 201 11.11 -0.30 -11.80
N PHE A 202 10.84 -1.39 -11.07
CA PHE A 202 11.31 -1.58 -9.70
C PHE A 202 12.83 -1.39 -9.52
N PRO A 203 13.72 -2.00 -10.32
CA PRO A 203 15.15 -1.81 -10.18
C PRO A 203 15.60 -0.34 -10.32
N LEU A 204 14.91 0.43 -11.16
CA LEU A 204 15.25 1.82 -11.43
C LEU A 204 14.88 2.76 -10.28
N ILE A 205 13.82 2.43 -9.54
CA ILE A 205 13.36 3.27 -8.44
C ILE A 205 13.89 2.81 -7.09
N LYS A 206 14.27 1.54 -6.95
CA LYS A 206 14.74 0.97 -5.68
C LYS A 206 15.93 1.73 -5.09
N SER A 207 16.87 2.16 -5.94
CA SER A 207 18.04 2.93 -5.51
C SER A 207 17.69 4.32 -4.94
N GLN A 208 16.43 4.75 -5.06
CA GLN A 208 15.92 6.04 -4.59
C GLN A 208 15.00 5.90 -3.35
N LEU A 209 14.79 4.66 -2.87
CA LEU A 209 13.96 4.34 -1.72
C LEU A 209 14.77 4.23 -0.44
#